data_a41951e4d70e7bec56209c64bcd12ece
#
_entry.id   a41951e4d70e7bec56209c64bcd12ece
#
_cell.length_a   1.000
_cell.length_b   1.000
_cell.length_c   1.000
_cell.angle_alpha   90.00
_cell.angle_beta   90.00
_cell.angle_gamma   90.00
#
_symmetry.space_group_name_H-M   'P 1'
#
loop_
_entity.id
_entity.type
_entity.pdbx_description
1 polymer ?
#
loop_
_entity_poly.entity_id
_entity_poly.type
_entity_poly.pdbx_seq_one_letter_code
_entity_poly.pdbx_strand_id
1 'polypeptide(L)'
;LIAKFKLDEGKDPQSFGIGIKELWEIDPSRHTPGFVMHTAGWPMASDTYGGAFLYHLEDNMVALGFVVGLGYTNPYLSPFEEFQRWKTHPRVRHYFENDKGEVTAKRLSYGARAINASGINSLPKTVFPGGALVGCNAGYLNVGRIKGSHAAIKTGMLAAEAAYDAVVAGRQHDELAAYPAAFEQSWLHTELNKDRNFKNWFKYGLTTATLMNGFEQFVLRGHIPWTLHRDKPDHAYLKPAAECQPIVYPKPDGKLTFDKLSSVFISNTNHEENQPAHLTLKDASVPVSVNFVKYAGPEARYCPAGVYEFVKGDDNADRLQINAQNCVHCKTCDIKDPTQNIVWVTPEGGGGPAYSGM
;
A
#
# COMPACT_ATOMS: atom_id res chain seq x y z
N LEU A 1 -6.10 -16.83 3.84
CA LEU A 1 -5.42 -17.77 4.75
C LEU A 1 -5.41 -17.22 6.17
N ILE A 2 -4.94 -15.99 6.42
CA ILE A 2 -4.86 -15.42 7.78
C ILE A 2 -6.22 -15.48 8.47
N ALA A 3 -7.27 -14.92 7.89
CA ALA A 3 -8.62 -14.96 8.46
C ALA A 3 -9.18 -16.39 8.58
N LYS A 4 -8.93 -17.23 7.56
CA LYS A 4 -9.44 -18.63 7.55
C LYS A 4 -8.87 -19.47 8.71
N PHE A 5 -7.60 -19.30 9.01
CA PHE A 5 -6.90 -20.06 10.06
C PHE A 5 -6.70 -19.27 11.35
N LYS A 6 -7.27 -18.05 11.45
CA LYS A 6 -7.15 -17.14 12.60
C LYS A 6 -5.69 -16.91 13.02
N LEU A 7 -4.81 -16.74 12.03
CA LEU A 7 -3.37 -16.64 12.28
C LEU A 7 -2.94 -15.34 12.95
N ASP A 8 -3.80 -14.33 12.95
CA ASP A 8 -3.62 -13.01 13.57
C ASP A 8 -4.17 -12.92 15.01
N GLU A 9 -4.69 -14.02 15.56
CA GLU A 9 -5.22 -14.04 16.92
C GLU A 9 -4.13 -13.71 17.94
N GLY A 10 -4.40 -12.73 18.82
CA GLY A 10 -3.44 -12.26 19.83
C GLY A 10 -2.30 -11.39 19.29
N LYS A 11 -2.39 -10.94 18.01
CA LYS A 11 -1.42 -10.02 17.40
C LYS A 11 -2.02 -8.63 17.24
N ASP A 12 -1.15 -7.62 17.11
CA ASP A 12 -1.60 -6.28 16.71
C ASP A 12 -2.27 -6.35 15.32
N PRO A 13 -3.32 -5.56 15.06
CA PRO A 13 -3.91 -5.47 13.73
C PRO A 13 -2.87 -5.11 12.68
N GLN A 14 -2.91 -5.78 11.54
CA GLN A 14 -2.04 -5.47 10.41
C GLN A 14 -2.32 -4.06 9.89
N SER A 15 -1.29 -3.41 9.38
CA SER A 15 -1.34 -2.06 8.84
C SER A 15 -0.73 -2.02 7.45
N PHE A 16 -1.43 -1.35 6.55
CA PHE A 16 -1.06 -1.31 5.15
C PHE A 16 -0.81 0.12 4.68
N GLY A 17 -0.07 0.26 3.59
CA GLY A 17 0.03 1.46 2.81
C GLY A 17 -0.38 1.16 1.38
N ILE A 18 -1.11 2.08 0.73
CA ILE A 18 -1.25 2.03 -0.72
C ILE A 18 -0.03 2.69 -1.35
N GLY A 19 0.72 1.93 -2.13
CA GLY A 19 1.80 2.42 -2.98
C GLY A 19 1.27 2.62 -4.40
N ILE A 20 1.50 3.81 -4.95
CA ILE A 20 1.19 4.15 -6.33
C ILE A 20 2.52 4.44 -7.01
N LYS A 21 2.74 3.88 -8.19
CA LYS A 21 4.00 3.98 -8.93
C LYS A 21 3.75 4.44 -10.36
N GLU A 22 4.65 5.28 -10.86
CA GLU A 22 4.75 5.65 -12.27
C GLU A 22 6.18 5.43 -12.76
N LEU A 23 6.31 5.10 -14.03
CA LEU A 23 7.58 5.05 -14.75
C LEU A 23 7.60 6.13 -15.81
N TRP A 24 8.69 6.88 -15.87
CA TRP A 24 8.85 8.01 -16.77
C TRP A 24 10.18 7.94 -17.50
N GLU A 25 10.19 8.38 -18.74
CA GLU A 25 11.39 8.72 -19.51
C GLU A 25 11.58 10.24 -19.41
N ILE A 26 12.77 10.67 -19.01
CA ILE A 26 13.10 12.09 -18.81
C ILE A 26 14.23 12.54 -19.75
N ASP A 27 14.42 13.85 -19.85
CA ASP A 27 15.53 14.42 -20.61
C ASP A 27 16.88 13.92 -20.05
N PRO A 28 17.82 13.45 -20.91
CA PRO A 28 19.14 12.98 -20.48
C PRO A 28 19.89 14.02 -19.64
N SER A 29 19.70 15.33 -19.90
CA SER A 29 20.35 16.41 -19.14
C SER A 29 19.85 16.53 -17.68
N ARG A 30 18.70 15.95 -17.39
CA ARG A 30 18.07 15.90 -16.05
C ARG A 30 18.32 14.56 -15.35
N HIS A 31 18.91 13.61 -16.07
CA HIS A 31 19.11 12.26 -15.57
C HIS A 31 20.48 12.09 -14.92
N THR A 32 20.52 11.42 -13.77
CA THR A 32 21.73 11.03 -13.05
C THR A 32 21.59 9.58 -12.65
N PRO A 33 22.22 8.62 -13.34
CA PRO A 33 22.08 7.19 -13.05
C PRO A 33 22.39 6.87 -11.58
N GLY A 34 21.49 6.09 -10.95
CA GLY A 34 21.64 5.68 -9.56
C GLY A 34 21.25 6.75 -8.52
N PHE A 35 20.78 7.93 -8.94
CA PHE A 35 20.25 8.92 -8.00
C PHE A 35 18.99 8.39 -7.31
N VAL A 36 18.93 8.53 -5.99
CA VAL A 36 17.83 8.10 -5.14
C VAL A 36 17.39 9.26 -4.26
N MET A 37 16.11 9.59 -4.30
CA MET A 37 15.50 10.57 -3.41
C MET A 37 14.32 9.95 -2.67
N HIS A 38 14.25 10.18 -1.37
CA HIS A 38 13.08 9.89 -0.54
C HIS A 38 12.53 11.17 0.06
N THR A 39 11.22 11.28 0.16
CA THR A 39 10.54 12.42 0.79
C THR A 39 9.49 11.94 1.76
N ALA A 40 9.17 12.77 2.78
CA ALA A 40 8.09 12.55 3.74
C ALA A 40 7.36 13.88 4.02
N GLY A 41 6.12 13.79 4.51
CA GLY A 41 5.29 14.95 4.83
C GLY A 41 4.49 15.43 3.63
N TRP A 42 4.74 16.68 3.20
CA TRP A 42 3.98 17.28 2.10
C TRP A 42 3.86 16.35 0.88
N PRO A 43 2.67 16.26 0.23
CA PRO A 43 1.45 17.06 0.40
C PRO A 43 0.53 16.60 1.54
N MET A 44 0.81 15.49 2.18
CA MET A 44 -0.03 14.96 3.25
C MET A 44 0.12 15.77 4.55
N ALA A 45 -0.93 15.75 5.36
CA ALA A 45 -0.89 16.30 6.72
C ALA A 45 0.06 15.50 7.61
N SER A 46 0.55 16.13 8.69
CA SER A 46 1.57 15.54 9.58
C SER A 46 1.10 14.29 10.34
N ASP A 47 -0.20 14.08 10.44
CA ASP A 47 -0.83 12.91 11.07
C ASP A 47 -1.07 11.74 10.09
N THR A 48 -0.78 11.95 8.81
CA THR A 48 -0.93 10.93 7.77
C THR A 48 0.44 10.33 7.44
N TYR A 49 0.63 9.06 7.80
CA TYR A 49 1.84 8.33 7.49
C TYR A 49 1.99 8.09 5.99
N GLY A 50 3.19 8.33 5.48
CA GLY A 50 3.53 8.05 4.10
C GLY A 50 4.74 8.84 3.63
N GLY A 51 4.97 8.78 2.34
CA GLY A 51 6.10 9.44 1.69
C GLY A 51 6.24 9.00 0.25
N ALA A 52 7.30 9.49 -0.39
CA ALA A 52 7.53 9.19 -1.80
C ALA A 52 8.99 8.85 -2.06
N PHE A 53 9.22 8.22 -3.19
CA PHE A 53 10.54 8.01 -3.74
C PHE A 53 10.61 8.44 -5.21
N LEU A 54 11.82 8.78 -5.65
CA LEU A 54 12.19 9.05 -7.03
C LEU A 54 13.55 8.39 -7.25
N TYR A 55 13.60 7.45 -8.19
CA TYR A 55 14.82 6.67 -8.50
C TYR A 55 15.16 6.82 -9.98
N HIS A 56 16.36 7.29 -10.27
CA HIS A 56 16.90 7.30 -11.61
C HIS A 56 17.46 5.90 -11.92
N LEU A 57 16.86 5.28 -12.91
CA LEU A 57 17.21 3.95 -13.39
C LEU A 57 18.19 4.05 -14.57
N GLU A 58 18.33 3.01 -15.36
CA GLU A 58 19.06 3.04 -16.64
C GLU A 58 18.22 3.73 -17.72
N ASP A 59 18.81 4.04 -18.87
CA ASP A 59 18.17 4.51 -20.10
C ASP A 59 17.28 5.76 -19.92
N ASN A 60 17.71 6.72 -19.11
CA ASN A 60 16.96 7.95 -18.79
C ASN A 60 15.59 7.71 -18.14
N MET A 61 15.42 6.54 -17.56
CA MET A 61 14.19 6.17 -16.87
C MET A 61 14.19 6.65 -15.43
N VAL A 62 13.04 7.08 -14.96
CA VAL A 62 12.80 7.46 -13.57
C VAL A 62 11.57 6.75 -13.03
N ALA A 63 11.74 6.02 -11.94
CA ALA A 63 10.64 5.44 -11.20
C ALA A 63 10.20 6.35 -10.07
N LEU A 64 8.92 6.70 -10.06
CA LEU A 64 8.26 7.45 -8.99
C LEU A 64 7.36 6.52 -8.18
N GLY A 65 7.35 6.70 -6.88
CA GLY A 65 6.37 6.03 -6.04
C GLY A 65 5.91 6.92 -4.89
N PHE A 66 4.63 6.81 -4.56
CA PHE A 66 4.01 7.53 -3.46
C PHE A 66 3.23 6.56 -2.59
N VAL A 67 3.50 6.55 -1.31
CA VAL A 67 2.86 5.63 -0.35
C VAL A 67 2.04 6.43 0.64
N VAL A 68 0.79 6.03 0.82
CA VAL A 68 -0.11 6.56 1.86
C VAL A 68 -0.51 5.43 2.79
N GLY A 69 -0.24 5.59 4.08
CA GLY A 69 -0.69 4.63 5.10
C GLY A 69 -2.22 4.61 5.19
N LEU A 70 -2.83 3.44 5.09
CA LEU A 70 -4.29 3.30 5.05
C LEU A 70 -4.98 3.58 6.38
N GLY A 71 -4.22 3.83 7.46
CA GLY A 71 -4.74 4.31 8.73
C GLY A 71 -5.10 5.81 8.76
N TYR A 72 -5.14 6.52 7.64
CA TYR A 72 -5.57 7.93 7.61
C TYR A 72 -7.04 8.10 8.03
N THR A 73 -7.35 9.28 8.58
CA THR A 73 -8.64 9.54 9.24
C THR A 73 -9.63 10.30 8.37
N ASN A 74 -9.16 11.14 7.45
CA ASN A 74 -10.02 12.00 6.63
C ASN A 74 -10.58 11.24 5.41
N PRO A 75 -11.91 11.02 5.30
CA PRO A 75 -12.51 10.31 4.17
C PRO A 75 -12.41 11.05 2.84
N TYR A 76 -12.07 12.34 2.86
CA TYR A 76 -11.86 13.14 1.65
C TYR A 76 -10.47 12.98 1.04
N LEU A 77 -9.54 12.29 1.73
CA LEU A 77 -8.22 12.04 1.21
C LEU A 77 -8.25 11.04 0.05
N SER A 78 -7.63 11.42 -1.06
CA SER A 78 -7.41 10.56 -2.22
C SER A 78 -5.90 10.29 -2.39
N PRO A 79 -5.43 9.06 -2.14
CA PRO A 79 -4.01 8.72 -2.33
C PRO A 79 -3.49 9.01 -3.73
N PHE A 80 -4.35 8.81 -4.74
CA PHE A 80 -4.01 9.13 -6.13
C PHE A 80 -3.76 10.63 -6.32
N GLU A 81 -4.67 11.47 -5.84
CA GLU A 81 -4.55 12.92 -5.98
C GLU A 81 -3.39 13.50 -5.16
N GLU A 82 -3.10 12.93 -3.99
CA GLU A 82 -1.90 13.31 -3.22
C GLU A 82 -0.62 13.01 -3.99
N PHE A 83 -0.57 11.89 -4.71
CA PHE A 83 0.56 11.60 -5.61
C PHE A 83 0.66 12.61 -6.76
N GLN A 84 -0.46 12.98 -7.39
CA GLN A 84 -0.45 14.01 -8.42
C GLN A 84 0.06 15.36 -7.88
N ARG A 85 -0.39 15.76 -6.69
CA ARG A 85 0.10 16.97 -6.00
C ARG A 85 1.60 16.89 -5.71
N TRP A 86 2.09 15.75 -5.21
CA TRP A 86 3.51 15.60 -4.90
C TRP A 86 4.41 15.85 -6.12
N LYS A 87 4.00 15.44 -7.30
CA LYS A 87 4.74 15.69 -8.55
C LYS A 87 4.91 17.18 -8.85
N THR A 88 4.00 18.03 -8.38
CA THR A 88 4.08 19.48 -8.60
C THR A 88 5.07 20.21 -7.69
N HIS A 89 5.65 19.52 -6.71
CA HIS A 89 6.67 20.13 -5.84
C HIS A 89 7.89 20.56 -6.64
N PRO A 90 8.44 21.79 -6.48
CA PRO A 90 9.54 22.31 -7.31
C PRO A 90 10.76 21.39 -7.40
N ARG A 91 11.11 20.72 -6.29
CA ARG A 91 12.24 19.75 -6.25
C ARG A 91 11.96 18.44 -6.99
N VAL A 92 10.71 18.11 -7.26
CA VAL A 92 10.30 16.91 -8.01
C VAL A 92 10.06 17.26 -9.47
N ARG A 93 9.25 18.28 -9.70
CA ARG A 93 8.86 18.80 -11.01
C ARG A 93 10.07 19.10 -11.91
N HIS A 94 11.15 19.63 -11.33
CA HIS A 94 12.41 19.92 -11.99
C HIS A 94 12.95 18.78 -12.88
N TYR A 95 12.74 17.52 -12.53
CA TYR A 95 13.23 16.40 -13.34
C TYR A 95 12.43 16.16 -14.62
N PHE A 96 11.22 16.69 -14.72
CA PHE A 96 10.27 16.46 -15.81
C PHE A 96 10.15 17.65 -16.77
N GLU A 97 10.81 18.76 -16.47
CA GLU A 97 10.71 20.00 -17.21
C GLU A 97 12.06 20.46 -17.78
N ASN A 98 11.99 21.14 -18.92
CA ASN A 98 13.13 21.87 -19.47
C ASN A 98 13.37 23.19 -18.71
N ASP A 99 14.41 23.94 -19.11
CA ASP A 99 14.76 25.23 -18.49
C ASP A 99 13.70 26.32 -18.68
N LYS A 100 12.74 26.12 -19.56
CA LYS A 100 11.60 27.04 -19.79
C LYS A 100 10.38 26.66 -18.93
N GLY A 101 10.47 25.58 -18.13
CA GLY A 101 9.36 25.06 -17.32
C GLY A 101 8.32 24.29 -18.12
N GLU A 102 8.65 23.82 -19.32
CA GLU A 102 7.78 22.98 -20.13
C GLU A 102 8.06 21.52 -19.82
N VAL A 103 7.00 20.72 -19.60
CA VAL A 103 7.12 19.27 -19.38
C VAL A 103 7.53 18.59 -20.68
N THR A 104 8.72 18.00 -20.67
CA THR A 104 9.31 17.26 -21.80
C THR A 104 9.35 15.75 -21.54
N ALA A 105 9.15 15.33 -20.31
CA ALA A 105 9.17 13.95 -19.91
C ALA A 105 7.93 13.18 -20.39
N LYS A 106 8.07 11.87 -20.60
CA LYS A 106 7.02 10.98 -21.05
C LYS A 106 6.69 9.94 -19.98
N ARG A 107 5.43 9.87 -19.56
CA ARG A 107 4.92 8.83 -18.66
C ARG A 107 4.68 7.53 -19.43
N LEU A 108 5.24 6.43 -18.97
CA LEU A 108 5.25 5.14 -19.66
C LEU A 108 4.36 4.09 -19.00
N SER A 109 4.31 4.08 -17.68
CA SER A 109 3.56 3.05 -16.96
C SER A 109 2.99 3.60 -15.65
N TYR A 110 1.94 2.96 -15.16
CA TYR A 110 1.24 3.29 -13.93
C TYR A 110 0.80 2.01 -13.22
N GLY A 111 0.94 1.96 -11.91
CA GLY A 111 0.46 0.84 -11.12
C GLY A 111 0.22 1.20 -9.67
N ALA A 112 -0.51 0.34 -8.97
CA ALA A 112 -0.79 0.53 -7.55
C ALA A 112 -0.89 -0.81 -6.84
N ARG A 113 -0.39 -0.88 -5.60
CA ARG A 113 -0.48 -2.06 -4.74
C ARG A 113 -0.49 -1.69 -3.27
N ALA A 114 -1.34 -2.36 -2.49
CA ALA A 114 -1.25 -2.30 -1.04
C ALA A 114 -0.02 -3.08 -0.56
N ILE A 115 0.71 -2.47 0.36
CA ILE A 115 1.95 -2.99 0.95
C ILE A 115 1.68 -3.23 2.43
N ASN A 116 1.95 -4.43 2.92
CA ASN A 116 1.87 -4.71 4.35
C ASN A 116 3.07 -4.03 5.05
N ALA A 117 2.77 -2.99 5.82
CA ALA A 117 3.75 -2.19 6.56
C ALA A 117 3.51 -2.29 8.06
N SER A 118 3.19 -3.48 8.55
CA SER A 118 2.75 -3.71 9.92
C SER A 118 3.89 -3.76 10.93
N GLY A 119 5.01 -4.37 10.56
CA GLY A 119 6.11 -4.68 11.46
C GLY A 119 5.89 -5.96 12.28
N ILE A 120 6.88 -6.31 13.11
CA ILE A 120 6.96 -7.60 13.80
C ILE A 120 5.80 -7.85 14.78
N ASN A 121 5.26 -6.80 15.42
CA ASN A 121 4.18 -6.94 16.41
C ASN A 121 2.85 -7.43 15.80
N SER A 122 2.66 -7.21 14.49
CA SER A 122 1.47 -7.62 13.73
C SER A 122 1.74 -8.86 12.86
N LEU A 123 2.92 -9.50 13.03
CA LEU A 123 3.26 -10.68 12.27
C LEU A 123 2.34 -11.83 12.69
N PRO A 124 1.54 -12.41 11.78
CA PRO A 124 0.65 -13.51 12.12
C PRO A 124 1.44 -14.77 12.47
N LYS A 125 0.79 -15.79 13.01
CA LYS A 125 1.34 -17.15 13.02
C LYS A 125 1.66 -17.54 11.57
N THR A 126 2.90 -17.83 11.29
CA THR A 126 3.40 -17.94 9.92
C THR A 126 3.27 -19.33 9.32
N VAL A 127 2.79 -20.28 10.10
CA VAL A 127 2.57 -21.67 9.69
C VAL A 127 1.16 -22.10 9.99
N PHE A 128 0.65 -22.99 9.17
CA PHE A 128 -0.65 -23.64 9.31
C PHE A 128 -0.59 -25.02 8.65
N PRO A 129 -1.53 -25.94 8.91
CA PRO A 129 -1.48 -27.27 8.34
C PRO A 129 -1.33 -27.27 6.81
N GLY A 130 -0.21 -27.79 6.31
CA GLY A 130 0.10 -27.87 4.88
C GLY A 130 0.61 -26.58 4.24
N GLY A 131 0.98 -25.54 5.01
CA GLY A 131 1.47 -24.29 4.41
C GLY A 131 2.22 -23.36 5.34
N ALA A 132 2.88 -22.36 4.72
CA ALA A 132 3.60 -21.32 5.43
C ALA A 132 3.42 -19.95 4.74
N LEU A 133 3.48 -18.87 5.52
CA LEU A 133 3.49 -17.48 5.06
C LEU A 133 4.92 -16.96 5.09
N VAL A 134 5.36 -16.37 3.97
CA VAL A 134 6.72 -15.82 3.81
C VAL A 134 6.68 -14.40 3.23
N GLY A 135 7.74 -13.66 3.41
CA GLY A 135 7.97 -12.37 2.77
C GLY A 135 7.02 -11.25 3.19
N CYS A 136 6.95 -10.21 2.36
CA CYS A 136 6.21 -8.99 2.67
C CYS A 136 4.70 -9.20 2.82
N ASN A 137 4.12 -10.19 2.16
CA ASN A 137 2.68 -10.47 2.29
C ASN A 137 2.31 -11.00 3.69
N ALA A 138 3.24 -11.65 4.37
CA ALA A 138 3.07 -12.04 5.77
C ALA A 138 3.28 -10.87 6.75
N GLY A 139 4.06 -9.85 6.36
CA GLY A 139 4.38 -8.70 7.21
C GLY A 139 5.86 -8.55 7.55
N TYR A 140 6.75 -9.27 6.86
CA TYR A 140 8.20 -9.23 7.10
C TYR A 140 8.91 -8.01 6.49
N LEU A 141 8.18 -7.04 5.94
CA LEU A 141 8.78 -5.79 5.47
C LEU A 141 9.47 -5.04 6.62
N ASN A 142 10.74 -4.67 6.45
CA ASN A 142 11.37 -3.70 7.33
C ASN A 142 10.87 -2.30 6.98
N VAL A 143 9.96 -1.78 7.79
CA VAL A 143 9.27 -0.50 7.55
C VAL A 143 10.22 0.68 7.70
N GLY A 144 11.13 0.63 8.68
CA GLY A 144 12.11 1.69 8.93
C GLY A 144 13.09 1.89 7.78
N ARG A 145 13.46 0.81 7.09
CA ARG A 145 14.33 0.83 5.92
C ARG A 145 13.59 0.93 4.59
N ILE A 146 12.28 0.74 4.59
CA ILE A 146 11.45 0.67 3.37
C ILE A 146 11.95 -0.45 2.43
N LYS A 147 12.44 -1.55 2.98
CA LYS A 147 13.04 -2.68 2.24
C LYS A 147 12.46 -4.00 2.72
N GLY A 148 12.11 -4.86 1.76
CA GLY A 148 11.51 -6.18 2.03
C GLY A 148 12.19 -7.34 1.31
N SER A 149 13.00 -7.11 0.27
CA SER A 149 13.59 -8.18 -0.55
C SER A 149 14.46 -9.13 0.27
N HIS A 150 15.35 -8.60 1.12
CA HIS A 150 16.21 -9.39 2.00
C HIS A 150 15.40 -10.23 3.00
N ALA A 151 14.33 -9.65 3.55
CA ALA A 151 13.42 -10.36 4.46
C ALA A 151 12.63 -11.46 3.74
N ALA A 152 12.15 -11.19 2.53
CA ALA A 152 11.45 -12.17 1.71
C ALA A 152 12.34 -13.35 1.34
N ILE A 153 13.59 -13.09 0.94
CA ILE A 153 14.61 -14.11 0.63
C ILE A 153 14.89 -14.95 1.90
N LYS A 154 15.20 -14.30 3.02
CA LYS A 154 15.55 -15.02 4.26
C LYS A 154 14.42 -15.90 4.74
N THR A 155 13.18 -15.38 4.79
CA THR A 155 12.02 -16.17 5.22
C THR A 155 11.69 -17.29 4.23
N GLY A 156 11.87 -17.06 2.93
CA GLY A 156 11.75 -18.10 1.90
C GLY A 156 12.75 -19.23 2.10
N MET A 157 14.03 -18.92 2.39
CA MET A 157 15.06 -19.93 2.70
C MET A 157 14.67 -20.77 3.92
N LEU A 158 14.32 -20.12 5.04
CA LEU A 158 13.98 -20.83 6.28
C LEU A 158 12.73 -21.71 6.12
N ALA A 159 11.73 -21.25 5.38
CA ALA A 159 10.54 -22.03 5.09
C ALA A 159 10.84 -23.22 4.17
N ALA A 160 11.71 -23.03 3.17
CA ALA A 160 12.13 -24.11 2.26
C ALA A 160 12.92 -25.20 2.99
N GLU A 161 13.85 -24.83 3.88
CA GLU A 161 14.60 -25.77 4.72
C GLU A 161 13.67 -26.61 5.59
N ALA A 162 12.73 -25.95 6.30
CA ALA A 162 11.74 -26.65 7.13
C ALA A 162 10.80 -27.55 6.31
N ALA A 163 10.42 -27.13 5.11
CA ALA A 163 9.59 -27.93 4.22
C ALA A 163 10.33 -29.15 3.68
N TYR A 164 11.61 -28.99 3.31
CA TYR A 164 12.45 -30.09 2.87
C TYR A 164 12.56 -31.18 3.95
N ASP A 165 12.87 -30.79 5.18
CA ASP A 165 12.98 -31.72 6.31
C ASP A 165 11.65 -32.47 6.57
N ALA A 166 10.52 -31.77 6.42
CA ALA A 166 9.21 -32.40 6.56
C ALA A 166 8.96 -33.44 5.47
N VAL A 167 9.29 -33.13 4.21
CA VAL A 167 9.13 -34.03 3.07
C VAL A 167 10.03 -35.26 3.20
N VAL A 168 11.30 -35.07 3.54
CA VAL A 168 12.26 -36.18 3.74
C VAL A 168 11.82 -37.10 4.88
N ALA A 169 11.24 -36.54 5.94
CA ALA A 169 10.69 -37.30 7.07
C ALA A 169 9.32 -37.93 6.80
N GLY A 170 8.77 -37.79 5.57
CA GLY A 170 7.46 -38.34 5.20
C GLY A 170 6.27 -37.63 5.87
N ARG A 171 6.48 -36.46 6.46
CA ARG A 171 5.41 -35.69 7.12
C ARG A 171 4.64 -34.88 6.09
N GLN A 172 3.34 -35.07 6.02
CA GLN A 172 2.45 -34.33 5.12
C GLN A 172 1.37 -33.62 5.91
N HIS A 173 0.94 -32.47 5.40
CA HIS A 173 -0.13 -31.66 5.98
C HIS A 173 0.11 -31.22 7.43
N ASP A 174 1.33 -31.28 7.92
CA ASP A 174 1.68 -30.82 9.25
C ASP A 174 2.05 -29.31 9.27
N GLU A 175 2.23 -28.76 10.45
CA GLU A 175 2.75 -27.41 10.63
C GLU A 175 4.27 -27.43 10.68
N LEU A 176 4.91 -26.56 9.89
CA LEU A 176 6.38 -26.42 9.80
C LEU A 176 6.94 -25.66 11.01
N ALA A 177 6.80 -26.20 12.23
CA ALA A 177 7.19 -25.53 13.48
C ALA A 177 8.68 -25.10 13.52
N ALA A 178 9.54 -25.78 12.77
CA ALA A 178 10.95 -25.40 12.63
C ALA A 178 11.15 -24.02 11.98
N TYR A 179 10.26 -23.60 11.07
CA TYR A 179 10.36 -22.33 10.38
C TYR A 179 10.25 -21.11 11.31
N PRO A 180 9.19 -20.92 12.11
CA PRO A 180 9.12 -19.81 13.06
C PRO A 180 10.24 -19.84 14.10
N ALA A 181 10.65 -21.02 14.57
CA ALA A 181 11.75 -21.15 15.52
C ALA A 181 13.11 -20.68 14.89
N ALA A 182 13.36 -21.07 13.64
CA ALA A 182 14.55 -20.61 12.91
C ALA A 182 14.50 -19.09 12.61
N PHE A 183 13.32 -18.54 12.35
CA PHE A 183 13.15 -17.10 12.19
C PHE A 183 13.51 -16.35 13.49
N GLU A 184 13.00 -16.77 14.64
CA GLU A 184 13.29 -16.15 15.95
C GLU A 184 14.78 -16.11 16.27
N GLN A 185 15.54 -17.11 15.84
CA GLN A 185 17.00 -17.20 16.02
C GLN A 185 17.79 -16.46 14.95
N SER A 186 17.14 -15.94 13.91
CA SER A 186 17.80 -15.32 12.77
C SER A 186 18.16 -13.84 13.01
N TRP A 187 19.14 -13.37 12.23
CA TRP A 187 19.46 -11.94 12.18
C TRP A 187 18.27 -11.07 11.77
N LEU A 188 17.34 -11.63 10.97
CA LEU A 188 16.15 -10.90 10.50
C LEU A 188 15.21 -10.58 11.64
N HIS A 189 14.98 -11.51 12.57
CA HIS A 189 14.18 -11.24 13.78
C HIS A 189 14.79 -10.09 14.60
N THR A 190 16.12 -10.13 14.79
CA THR A 190 16.84 -9.06 15.51
C THR A 190 16.67 -7.71 14.82
N GLU A 191 16.77 -7.67 13.49
CA GLU A 191 16.60 -6.46 12.70
C GLU A 191 15.17 -5.90 12.83
N LEU A 192 14.15 -6.74 12.58
CA LEU A 192 12.76 -6.30 12.66
C LEU A 192 12.34 -5.88 14.07
N ASN A 193 12.90 -6.55 15.09
CA ASN A 193 12.62 -6.19 16.48
C ASN A 193 13.22 -4.82 16.89
N LYS A 194 14.36 -4.44 16.31
CA LYS A 194 14.92 -3.08 16.50
C LYS A 194 14.00 -1.99 15.96
N ASP A 195 13.27 -2.27 14.88
CA ASP A 195 12.40 -1.32 14.21
C ASP A 195 10.92 -1.45 14.62
N ARG A 196 10.60 -2.25 15.67
CA ARG A 196 9.22 -2.62 16.04
C ARG A 196 8.29 -1.46 16.36
N ASN A 197 8.83 -0.32 16.80
CA ASN A 197 8.06 0.89 17.11
C ASN A 197 8.03 1.89 15.96
N PHE A 198 8.86 1.73 14.92
CA PHE A 198 9.14 2.75 13.92
C PHE A 198 7.86 3.41 13.39
N LYS A 199 6.92 2.61 12.88
CA LYS A 199 5.67 3.12 12.33
C LYS A 199 4.72 3.66 13.39
N ASN A 200 4.70 3.05 14.57
CA ASN A 200 3.74 3.38 15.60
C ASN A 200 3.95 4.80 16.19
N TRP A 201 5.17 5.36 16.10
CA TRP A 201 5.43 6.74 16.49
C TRP A 201 4.70 7.75 15.60
N PHE A 202 4.41 7.43 14.34
CA PHE A 202 3.74 8.35 13.41
C PHE A 202 2.31 8.71 13.81
N LYS A 203 1.66 7.94 14.67
CA LYS A 203 0.36 8.32 15.25
C LYS A 203 0.41 9.63 16.06
N TYR A 204 1.61 10.05 16.47
CA TYR A 204 1.86 11.30 17.20
C TYR A 204 2.40 12.43 16.29
N GLY A 205 2.34 12.24 14.97
CA GLY A 205 2.79 13.19 13.98
C GLY A 205 4.25 13.02 13.55
N LEU A 206 4.58 13.60 12.39
CA LEU A 206 5.88 13.42 11.72
C LEU A 206 7.06 13.86 12.59
N THR A 207 6.95 15.01 13.27
CA THR A 207 8.04 15.56 14.10
C THR A 207 8.36 14.63 15.26
N THR A 208 7.33 14.21 16.00
CA THR A 208 7.50 13.26 17.13
C THR A 208 8.07 11.93 16.64
N ALA A 209 7.55 11.41 15.53
CA ALA A 209 8.06 10.17 14.95
C ALA A 209 9.53 10.28 14.57
N THR A 210 9.95 11.39 13.95
CA THR A 210 11.35 11.61 13.57
C THR A 210 12.28 11.64 14.78
N LEU A 211 11.91 12.39 15.82
CA LEU A 211 12.71 12.51 17.05
C LEU A 211 12.81 11.19 17.79
N MET A 212 11.69 10.51 17.99
CA MET A 212 11.66 9.26 18.76
C MET A 212 12.31 8.10 18.00
N ASN A 213 12.10 7.98 16.70
CA ASN A 213 12.81 6.99 15.89
C ASN A 213 14.32 7.28 15.88
N GLY A 214 14.71 8.56 15.77
CA GLY A 214 16.12 8.95 15.89
C GLY A 214 16.70 8.55 17.24
N PHE A 215 16.00 8.83 18.33
CA PHE A 215 16.42 8.44 19.69
C PHE A 215 16.56 6.91 19.83
N GLU A 216 15.53 6.15 19.42
CA GLU A 216 15.56 4.68 19.46
C GLU A 216 16.70 4.08 18.64
N GLN A 217 16.97 4.61 17.43
CA GLN A 217 17.97 4.04 16.53
C GLN A 217 19.40 4.49 16.85
N PHE A 218 19.63 5.77 17.16
CA PHE A 218 20.98 6.30 17.34
C PHE A 218 21.45 6.33 18.79
N VAL A 219 20.56 6.62 19.75
CA VAL A 219 20.91 6.67 21.17
C VAL A 219 20.78 5.29 21.80
N LEU A 220 19.58 4.67 21.70
CA LEU A 220 19.34 3.34 22.26
C LEU A 220 19.89 2.19 21.40
N ARG A 221 20.28 2.47 20.15
CA ARG A 221 20.81 1.48 19.19
C ARG A 221 19.90 0.25 19.01
N GLY A 222 18.58 0.47 19.11
CA GLY A 222 17.57 -0.58 19.02
C GLY A 222 17.36 -1.40 20.29
N HIS A 223 18.07 -1.09 21.40
CA HIS A 223 17.81 -1.68 22.73
C HIS A 223 16.69 -0.91 23.44
N ILE A 224 15.47 -1.11 22.95
CA ILE A 224 14.29 -0.34 23.37
C ILE A 224 13.59 -1.09 24.49
N PRO A 225 13.36 -0.48 25.69
CA PRO A 225 12.71 -1.17 26.82
C PRO A 225 11.17 -1.18 26.74
N TRP A 226 10.58 -0.55 25.72
CA TRP A 226 9.12 -0.49 25.51
C TRP A 226 8.73 -0.99 24.13
N THR A 227 7.44 -1.32 23.97
CA THR A 227 6.80 -1.65 22.70
C THR A 227 5.52 -0.85 22.55
N LEU A 228 5.37 -0.21 21.39
CA LEU A 228 4.15 0.50 21.01
C LEU A 228 3.23 -0.44 20.24
N HIS A 229 2.02 -0.59 20.74
CA HIS A 229 1.01 -1.42 20.14
C HIS A 229 0.01 -0.62 19.31
N ARG A 230 -0.63 -1.31 18.36
CA ARG A 230 -1.70 -0.82 17.53
C ARG A 230 -3.01 -1.45 17.97
N ASP A 231 -4.04 -0.63 18.16
CA ASP A 231 -5.33 -1.03 18.72
C ASP A 231 -6.43 -1.24 17.68
N LYS A 232 -6.26 -0.69 16.46
CA LYS A 232 -7.30 -0.69 15.42
C LYS A 232 -6.74 -1.06 14.05
N PRO A 233 -7.53 -1.80 13.23
CA PRO A 233 -7.21 -2.01 11.82
C PRO A 233 -7.43 -0.72 11.00
N ASP A 234 -6.84 -0.66 9.80
CA ASP A 234 -6.82 0.54 8.97
C ASP A 234 -8.20 1.09 8.60
N HIS A 235 -9.19 0.23 8.38
CA HIS A 235 -10.56 0.67 8.06
C HIS A 235 -11.24 1.43 9.21
N ALA A 236 -10.89 1.10 10.46
CA ALA A 236 -11.53 1.66 11.65
C ALA A 236 -11.03 3.07 12.05
N TYR A 237 -10.10 3.65 11.28
CA TYR A 237 -9.58 5.00 11.55
C TYR A 237 -10.36 6.11 10.86
N LEU A 238 -11.18 5.82 9.84
CA LEU A 238 -11.95 6.85 9.16
C LEU A 238 -12.93 7.53 10.12
N LYS A 239 -12.87 8.86 10.14
CA LYS A 239 -13.83 9.72 10.85
C LYS A 239 -15.06 9.99 9.97
N PRO A 240 -16.22 10.30 10.56
CA PRO A 240 -17.34 10.83 9.79
C PRO A 240 -16.95 12.05 8.95
N ALA A 241 -17.48 12.15 7.74
CA ALA A 241 -17.19 13.25 6.83
C ALA A 241 -17.51 14.63 7.43
N ALA A 242 -18.55 14.70 8.25
CA ALA A 242 -18.96 15.93 8.96
C ALA A 242 -17.91 16.44 9.97
N GLU A 243 -17.00 15.58 10.42
CA GLU A 243 -15.92 15.94 11.34
C GLU A 243 -14.61 16.29 10.62
N CYS A 244 -14.61 16.25 9.29
CA CYS A 244 -13.41 16.41 8.48
C CYS A 244 -13.55 17.58 7.50
N GLN A 245 -12.43 18.24 7.22
CA GLN A 245 -12.40 19.25 6.16
C GLN A 245 -12.29 18.57 4.79
N PRO A 246 -13.14 18.94 3.82
CA PRO A 246 -12.99 18.52 2.44
C PRO A 246 -11.62 18.93 1.86
N ILE A 247 -11.03 18.05 1.07
CA ILE A 247 -9.78 18.33 0.36
C ILE A 247 -10.13 18.63 -1.10
N VAL A 248 -9.78 19.83 -1.55
CA VAL A 248 -9.95 20.23 -2.95
C VAL A 248 -8.66 19.95 -3.70
N TYR A 249 -8.73 19.06 -4.66
CA TYR A 249 -7.61 18.73 -5.53
C TYR A 249 -7.64 19.57 -6.82
N PRO A 250 -6.48 20.07 -7.29
CA PRO A 250 -6.42 20.79 -8.56
C PRO A 250 -6.73 19.82 -9.72
N LYS A 251 -7.32 20.38 -10.78
CA LYS A 251 -7.52 19.62 -12.02
C LYS A 251 -6.15 19.25 -12.62
N PRO A 252 -5.99 18.01 -13.13
CA PRO A 252 -4.75 17.60 -13.77
C PRO A 252 -4.50 18.42 -15.07
N ASP A 253 -3.23 18.65 -15.37
CA ASP A 253 -2.81 19.41 -16.56
C ASP A 253 -2.62 18.55 -17.82
N GLY A 254 -2.71 17.23 -17.67
CA GLY A 254 -2.51 16.25 -18.75
C GLY A 254 -1.05 16.13 -19.24
N LYS A 255 -0.10 16.73 -18.55
CA LYS A 255 1.34 16.74 -18.89
C LYS A 255 2.19 16.15 -17.76
N LEU A 256 2.15 16.75 -16.58
CA LEU A 256 2.80 16.26 -15.36
C LEU A 256 1.81 15.53 -14.44
N THR A 257 0.59 16.02 -14.40
CA THR A 257 -0.50 15.47 -13.58
C THR A 257 -1.61 14.94 -14.48
N PHE A 258 -2.23 13.83 -14.06
CA PHE A 258 -3.20 13.09 -14.89
C PHE A 258 -4.41 12.69 -14.06
N ASP A 259 -5.52 12.41 -14.73
CA ASP A 259 -6.69 11.78 -14.14
C ASP A 259 -6.50 10.25 -13.93
N LYS A 260 -7.40 9.65 -13.17
CA LYS A 260 -7.33 8.21 -12.86
C LYS A 260 -7.48 7.33 -14.10
N LEU A 261 -8.39 7.65 -15.01
CA LEU A 261 -8.69 6.82 -16.18
C LEU A 261 -7.51 6.79 -17.15
N SER A 262 -6.91 7.96 -17.44
CA SER A 262 -5.67 8.05 -18.23
C SER A 262 -4.51 7.30 -17.60
N SER A 263 -4.50 7.18 -16.28
CA SER A 263 -3.48 6.41 -15.54
C SER A 263 -3.75 4.91 -15.63
N VAL A 264 -4.99 4.49 -15.45
CA VAL A 264 -5.40 3.08 -15.57
C VAL A 264 -5.12 2.55 -16.97
N PHE A 265 -5.35 3.35 -18.01
CA PHE A 265 -5.08 2.96 -19.39
C PHE A 265 -3.64 2.44 -19.58
N ILE A 266 -2.64 3.12 -19.01
CA ILE A 266 -1.24 2.71 -19.14
C ILE A 266 -0.80 1.67 -18.09
N SER A 267 -1.70 1.18 -17.25
CA SER A 267 -1.47 -0.01 -16.42
C SER A 267 -1.67 -1.31 -17.21
N ASN A 268 -2.20 -1.20 -18.44
CA ASN A 268 -2.56 -2.33 -19.29
C ASN A 268 -3.43 -3.37 -18.55
N THR A 269 -4.29 -2.91 -17.63
CA THR A 269 -5.21 -3.81 -16.94
C THR A 269 -6.27 -4.32 -17.92
N ASN A 270 -6.50 -5.61 -17.87
CA ASN A 270 -7.54 -6.26 -18.68
C ASN A 270 -8.14 -7.44 -17.90
N HIS A 271 -9.43 -7.65 -18.04
CA HIS A 271 -10.15 -8.77 -17.44
C HIS A 271 -11.08 -9.37 -18.49
N GLU A 272 -11.32 -10.67 -18.43
CA GLU A 272 -12.32 -11.32 -19.26
C GLU A 272 -13.72 -10.73 -18.99
N GLU A 273 -14.43 -10.36 -20.03
CA GLU A 273 -15.72 -9.69 -19.90
C GLU A 273 -16.82 -10.61 -19.35
N ASN A 274 -16.74 -11.90 -19.66
CA ASN A 274 -17.75 -12.89 -19.31
C ASN A 274 -17.59 -13.50 -17.90
N GLN A 275 -16.61 -13.03 -17.10
CA GLN A 275 -16.46 -13.49 -15.72
C GLN A 275 -17.33 -12.68 -14.76
N PRO A 276 -17.77 -13.26 -13.63
CA PRO A 276 -18.39 -12.50 -12.55
C PRO A 276 -17.44 -11.43 -12.01
N ALA A 277 -17.97 -10.27 -11.64
CA ALA A 277 -17.17 -9.23 -11.01
C ALA A 277 -16.49 -9.75 -9.73
N HIS A 278 -15.16 -9.57 -9.66
CA HIS A 278 -14.35 -10.01 -8.53
C HIS A 278 -14.41 -9.07 -7.31
N LEU A 279 -15.15 -7.97 -7.44
CA LEU A 279 -15.41 -7.00 -6.38
C LEU A 279 -16.88 -7.14 -5.97
N THR A 280 -17.13 -7.90 -4.91
CA THR A 280 -18.48 -8.21 -4.44
C THR A 280 -18.83 -7.40 -3.21
N LEU A 281 -20.10 -7.23 -2.94
CA LEU A 281 -20.64 -6.58 -1.75
C LEU A 281 -21.34 -7.61 -0.87
N LYS A 282 -21.11 -7.56 0.45
CA LYS A 282 -21.86 -8.36 1.41
C LYS A 282 -23.33 -7.91 1.45
N ASP A 283 -23.55 -6.59 1.37
CA ASP A 283 -24.84 -5.96 1.34
C ASP A 283 -24.80 -4.79 0.34
N ALA A 284 -25.62 -4.85 -0.70
CA ALA A 284 -25.69 -3.87 -1.77
C ALA A 284 -26.19 -2.48 -1.32
N SER A 285 -26.89 -2.39 -0.18
CA SER A 285 -27.43 -1.13 0.34
C SER A 285 -26.38 -0.30 1.11
N VAL A 286 -25.40 -0.94 1.73
CA VAL A 286 -24.42 -0.32 2.64
C VAL A 286 -23.60 0.81 1.99
N PRO A 287 -23.13 0.71 0.75
CA PRO A 287 -22.36 1.78 0.12
C PRO A 287 -23.12 3.12 0.11
N VAL A 288 -24.41 3.10 -0.17
CA VAL A 288 -25.24 4.32 -0.20
C VAL A 288 -25.75 4.68 1.18
N SER A 289 -26.37 3.73 1.90
CA SER A 289 -27.03 4.01 3.18
C SER A 289 -26.06 4.33 4.32
N VAL A 290 -24.82 3.86 4.25
CA VAL A 290 -23.81 4.05 5.29
C VAL A 290 -22.61 4.82 4.78
N ASN A 291 -21.88 4.28 3.78
CA ASN A 291 -20.59 4.83 3.37
C ASN A 291 -20.73 6.22 2.73
N PHE A 292 -21.73 6.39 1.85
CA PHE A 292 -21.98 7.68 1.22
C PHE A 292 -22.45 8.72 2.23
N VAL A 293 -23.42 8.37 3.07
CA VAL A 293 -24.00 9.29 4.07
C VAL A 293 -22.99 9.67 5.15
N LYS A 294 -22.29 8.69 5.72
CA LYS A 294 -21.43 8.92 6.88
C LYS A 294 -20.01 9.37 6.50
N TYR A 295 -19.46 8.84 5.39
CA TYR A 295 -18.07 9.03 4.99
C TYR A 295 -17.93 9.70 3.62
N ALA A 296 -19.04 10.21 3.04
CA ALA A 296 -19.08 10.86 1.74
C ALA A 296 -18.55 9.98 0.57
N GLY A 297 -18.79 8.66 0.62
CA GLY A 297 -18.41 7.73 -0.42
C GLY A 297 -16.88 7.60 -0.59
N PRO A 298 -16.16 7.12 0.43
CA PRO A 298 -14.69 7.08 0.40
C PRO A 298 -14.13 6.12 -0.64
N GLU A 299 -14.96 5.19 -1.15
CA GLU A 299 -14.60 4.21 -2.18
C GLU A 299 -14.07 4.87 -3.45
N ALA A 300 -14.72 5.94 -3.88
CA ALA A 300 -14.33 6.71 -5.06
C ALA A 300 -12.96 7.41 -4.89
N ARG A 301 -12.49 7.60 -3.64
CA ARG A 301 -11.26 8.31 -3.31
C ARG A 301 -10.11 7.36 -3.01
N TYR A 302 -10.30 6.33 -2.17
CA TYR A 302 -9.22 5.42 -1.85
C TYR A 302 -8.84 4.48 -3.01
N CYS A 303 -9.75 4.26 -3.96
CA CYS A 303 -9.44 3.49 -5.16
C CYS A 303 -8.56 4.31 -6.11
N PRO A 304 -7.35 3.82 -6.45
CA PRO A 304 -6.43 4.52 -7.35
C PRO A 304 -6.77 4.30 -8.84
N ALA A 305 -7.81 3.51 -9.14
CA ALA A 305 -8.10 3.03 -10.49
C ALA A 305 -9.51 3.40 -11.01
N GLY A 306 -10.26 4.26 -10.30
CA GLY A 306 -11.59 4.68 -10.77
C GLY A 306 -12.60 3.53 -10.88
N VAL A 307 -12.47 2.53 -9.99
CA VAL A 307 -13.39 1.37 -9.98
C VAL A 307 -14.74 1.72 -9.40
N TYR A 308 -14.78 2.60 -8.40
CA TYR A 308 -15.98 2.94 -7.66
C TYR A 308 -16.44 4.36 -7.96
N GLU A 309 -17.71 4.48 -8.37
CA GLU A 309 -18.35 5.75 -8.67
C GLU A 309 -19.75 5.80 -8.03
N PHE A 310 -20.10 6.92 -7.42
CA PHE A 310 -21.47 7.17 -6.98
C PHE A 310 -22.19 7.92 -8.10
N VAL A 311 -23.22 7.30 -8.66
CA VAL A 311 -24.00 7.82 -9.79
C VAL A 311 -25.48 7.87 -9.45
N LYS A 312 -26.24 8.70 -10.16
CA LYS A 312 -27.70 8.67 -10.08
C LYS A 312 -28.27 7.57 -10.96
N GLY A 313 -29.20 6.79 -10.40
CA GLY A 313 -30.00 5.84 -11.15
C GLY A 313 -31.11 6.53 -11.94
N ASP A 314 -31.87 5.76 -12.72
CA ASP A 314 -33.01 6.24 -13.49
C ASP A 314 -34.14 6.80 -12.60
N ASP A 315 -34.23 6.34 -11.38
CA ASP A 315 -35.10 6.80 -10.30
C ASP A 315 -34.56 8.03 -9.53
N ASN A 316 -33.44 8.61 -9.99
CA ASN A 316 -32.70 9.68 -9.33
C ASN A 316 -32.10 9.30 -7.95
N ALA A 317 -32.16 8.03 -7.54
CA ALA A 317 -31.50 7.56 -6.32
C ALA A 317 -29.98 7.40 -6.52
N ASP A 318 -29.22 7.61 -5.45
CA ASP A 318 -27.80 7.34 -5.47
C ASP A 318 -27.53 5.83 -5.51
N ARG A 319 -26.57 5.41 -6.32
CA ARG A 319 -26.09 4.02 -6.37
C ARG A 319 -24.58 3.96 -6.51
N LEU A 320 -23.97 2.92 -5.98
CA LEU A 320 -22.57 2.62 -6.25
C LEU A 320 -22.46 1.85 -7.58
N GLN A 321 -21.71 2.40 -8.53
CA GLN A 321 -21.29 1.72 -9.75
C GLN A 321 -19.89 1.14 -9.54
N ILE A 322 -19.70 -0.13 -9.90
CA ILE A 322 -18.43 -0.84 -9.79
C ILE A 322 -17.91 -1.16 -11.20
N ASN A 323 -16.89 -0.41 -11.64
CA ASN A 323 -16.22 -0.58 -12.91
C ASN A 323 -15.07 -1.59 -12.75
N ALA A 324 -15.41 -2.88 -12.58
CA ALA A 324 -14.46 -3.94 -12.25
C ALA A 324 -13.31 -4.09 -13.27
N GLN A 325 -13.56 -3.75 -14.54
CA GLN A 325 -12.57 -3.76 -15.62
C GLN A 325 -11.37 -2.83 -15.34
N ASN A 326 -11.57 -1.75 -14.59
CA ASN A 326 -10.50 -0.81 -14.23
C ASN A 326 -9.59 -1.32 -13.09
N CYS A 327 -9.93 -2.45 -12.47
CA CYS A 327 -9.26 -2.92 -11.26
C CYS A 327 -7.80 -3.30 -11.54
N VAL A 328 -6.87 -2.68 -10.83
CA VAL A 328 -5.42 -2.97 -10.86
C VAL A 328 -4.97 -3.91 -9.73
N HIS A 329 -5.88 -4.65 -9.13
CA HIS A 329 -5.64 -5.64 -8.07
C HIS A 329 -4.87 -5.10 -6.86
N CYS A 330 -4.98 -3.81 -6.54
CA CYS A 330 -4.22 -3.17 -5.46
C CYS A 330 -4.66 -3.58 -4.05
N LYS A 331 -5.85 -4.15 -3.87
CA LYS A 331 -6.43 -4.58 -2.58
C LYS A 331 -6.79 -3.45 -1.61
N THR A 332 -6.73 -2.20 -2.01
CA THR A 332 -7.03 -1.08 -1.09
C THR A 332 -8.46 -1.11 -0.58
N CYS A 333 -9.43 -1.47 -1.42
CA CYS A 333 -10.85 -1.54 -1.04
C CYS A 333 -11.11 -2.60 0.05
N ASP A 334 -10.54 -3.78 -0.11
CA ASP A 334 -10.64 -4.88 0.85
C ASP A 334 -10.08 -4.52 2.25
N ILE A 335 -9.09 -3.60 2.27
CA ILE A 335 -8.43 -3.15 3.50
C ILE A 335 -9.11 -1.92 4.11
N LYS A 336 -9.51 -0.94 3.28
CA LYS A 336 -9.88 0.42 3.73
C LYS A 336 -11.38 0.65 3.84
N ASP A 337 -12.23 -0.19 3.26
CA ASP A 337 -13.67 -0.02 3.37
C ASP A 337 -14.11 0.06 4.83
N PRO A 338 -14.69 1.19 5.31
CA PRO A 338 -14.99 1.40 6.73
C PRO A 338 -16.00 0.40 7.29
N THR A 339 -16.85 -0.16 6.44
CA THR A 339 -17.84 -1.18 6.81
C THR A 339 -17.39 -2.60 6.53
N GLN A 340 -16.23 -2.77 5.88
CA GLN A 340 -15.73 -4.09 5.42
C GLN A 340 -16.79 -4.85 4.60
N ASN A 341 -17.56 -4.10 3.83
CA ASN A 341 -18.64 -4.59 2.98
C ASN A 341 -18.13 -5.08 1.62
N ILE A 342 -17.07 -4.45 1.11
CA ILE A 342 -16.42 -4.87 -0.15
C ILE A 342 -15.58 -6.11 0.10
N VAL A 343 -15.83 -7.16 -0.69
CA VAL A 343 -15.07 -8.41 -0.66
C VAL A 343 -14.39 -8.61 -2.01
N TRP A 344 -13.08 -8.63 -1.99
CA TRP A 344 -12.29 -8.95 -3.17
C TRP A 344 -12.17 -10.47 -3.31
N VAL A 345 -12.78 -11.04 -4.33
CA VAL A 345 -12.64 -12.46 -4.67
C VAL A 345 -11.64 -12.63 -5.82
N THR A 346 -11.04 -13.80 -5.93
CA THR A 346 -10.04 -14.05 -6.99
C THR A 346 -10.73 -14.08 -8.36
N PRO A 347 -10.33 -13.21 -9.32
CA PRO A 347 -10.80 -13.29 -10.70
C PRO A 347 -10.22 -14.50 -11.42
N GLU A 348 -10.65 -14.73 -12.66
CA GLU A 348 -9.99 -15.72 -13.53
C GLU A 348 -8.51 -15.39 -13.72
N GLY A 349 -7.71 -16.43 -13.91
CA GLY A 349 -6.27 -16.31 -14.14
C GLY A 349 -5.97 -15.65 -15.49
N GLY A 350 -4.82 -14.96 -15.58
CA GLY A 350 -4.35 -14.31 -16.81
C GLY A 350 -4.83 -12.87 -17.00
N GLY A 351 -5.85 -12.43 -16.24
CA GLY A 351 -6.33 -11.05 -16.25
C GLY A 351 -5.67 -10.15 -15.20
N GLY A 352 -6.01 -8.86 -15.22
CA GLY A 352 -5.49 -7.84 -14.34
C GLY A 352 -4.43 -6.96 -14.99
N PRO A 353 -3.67 -6.17 -14.19
CA PRO A 353 -2.66 -5.25 -14.71
C PRO A 353 -1.46 -5.99 -15.29
N ALA A 354 -0.90 -5.45 -16.38
CA ALA A 354 0.32 -5.91 -17.03
C ALA A 354 1.34 -4.76 -17.05
N TYR A 355 2.04 -4.60 -15.95
CA TYR A 355 2.98 -3.49 -15.75
C TYR A 355 4.23 -3.65 -16.61
N SER A 356 4.41 -2.79 -17.61
CA SER A 356 5.63 -2.76 -18.42
C SER A 356 6.74 -2.04 -17.66
N GLY A 357 7.85 -2.72 -17.41
CA GLY A 357 9.05 -2.14 -16.78
C GLY A 357 8.90 -1.76 -15.30
N MET A 358 7.92 -2.30 -14.61
CA MET A 358 7.70 -2.03 -13.19
C MET A 358 7.81 -3.26 -12.31
#